data_d718ab5c4b567a05bc35eca67da19dd0
#
_entry.id   d718ab5c4b567a05bc35eca67da19dd0
#
_cell.length_a   1.000
_cell.length_b   1.000
_cell.length_c   1.000
_cell.angle_alpha   90.00
_cell.angle_beta   90.00
_cell.angle_gamma   90.00
#
_symmetry.space_group_name_H-M   'P 1'
#
loop_
_entity.id
_entity.type
_entity.pdbx_description
1 polymer ?
#
loop_
_entity_poly.entity_id
_entity_poly.type
_entity_poly.pdbx_seq_one_letter_code
_entity_poly.pdbx_strand_id
1 'polypeptide(L)'
;MRESLNQDFTKRVVINTLSEKWHTSPSSGVERLYLERNNMGEFAKASSIVKFHPGSKFDNHIHENGEEIFVLEGTFSDQFGDYSKGTYIRNPHNTNHVPFSKEGCKILVKLRQFKSGDNLTVIEDTLQNKWLQGMVPGLKVMPLHTYQTEHSAMVKWEPNTQFNAHKHWGGEEIYVVEGIFYDQLGAYPKGTWMRNPHLSEHQPFTKDEGALIFVKTGHL
;
A
#
# COMPACT_ATOMS: atom_id res chain seq x y z
N MET A 1 -18.87 -16.21 -7.34
CA MET A 1 -18.50 -14.77 -7.28
C MET A 1 -17.99 -14.50 -5.88
N ARG A 2 -16.87 -13.79 -5.71
CA ARG A 2 -16.42 -13.38 -4.37
C ARG A 2 -17.27 -12.20 -3.91
N GLU A 3 -17.68 -12.22 -2.66
CA GLU A 3 -18.44 -11.14 -2.05
C GLU A 3 -17.60 -9.84 -1.95
N SER A 4 -18.27 -8.70 -1.83
CA SER A 4 -17.62 -7.44 -1.53
C SER A 4 -16.99 -7.48 -0.13
N LEU A 5 -15.83 -6.87 0.04
CA LEU A 5 -15.11 -6.78 1.30
C LEU A 5 -14.76 -5.33 1.60
N ASN A 6 -15.10 -4.85 2.79
CA ASN A 6 -14.75 -3.52 3.30
C ASN A 6 -15.15 -2.36 2.36
N GLN A 7 -16.32 -2.44 1.72
CA GLN A 7 -16.79 -1.44 0.73
C GLN A 7 -17.56 -0.26 1.35
N ASP A 8 -17.78 -0.26 2.64
CA ASP A 8 -18.32 0.91 3.34
C ASP A 8 -17.18 1.88 3.67
N PHE A 9 -16.95 2.84 2.76
CA PHE A 9 -15.88 3.84 2.89
C PHE A 9 -16.15 4.90 3.96
N THR A 10 -17.31 4.88 4.60
CA THR A 10 -17.61 5.73 5.77
C THR A 10 -17.09 5.11 7.07
N LYS A 11 -16.65 3.86 7.04
CA LYS A 11 -16.14 3.13 8.19
C LYS A 11 -14.62 3.00 8.17
N ARG A 12 -14.05 3.16 9.34
CA ARG A 12 -12.65 2.79 9.58
C ARG A 12 -12.49 1.27 9.49
N VAL A 13 -11.41 0.83 8.86
CA VAL A 13 -11.01 -0.59 8.79
C VAL A 13 -9.59 -0.71 9.31
N VAL A 14 -9.32 -1.73 10.12
CA VAL A 14 -7.97 -2.07 10.61
C VAL A 14 -7.80 -3.58 10.49
N ILE A 15 -6.74 -4.01 9.81
CA ILE A 15 -6.44 -5.42 9.56
C ILE A 15 -4.96 -5.66 9.89
N ASN A 16 -4.69 -6.60 10.80
CA ASN A 16 -3.35 -7.11 11.00
C ASN A 16 -3.09 -8.23 9.99
N THR A 17 -2.37 -7.91 8.91
CA THR A 17 -2.14 -8.86 7.79
C THR A 17 -1.29 -10.08 8.17
N LEU A 18 -0.61 -10.05 9.32
CA LEU A 18 0.19 -11.18 9.81
C LEU A 18 -0.66 -12.29 10.44
N SER A 19 -1.89 -11.97 10.88
CA SER A 19 -2.83 -12.91 11.49
C SER A 19 -3.98 -13.33 10.57
N GLU A 20 -4.07 -12.76 9.37
CA GLU A 20 -5.16 -13.01 8.44
C GLU A 20 -4.93 -14.25 7.56
N LYS A 21 -6.02 -14.82 7.08
CA LYS A 21 -6.01 -16.01 6.24
C LYS A 21 -5.63 -15.69 4.79
N TRP A 22 -4.67 -16.44 4.28
CA TRP A 22 -4.30 -16.40 2.86
C TRP A 22 -5.26 -17.23 2.00
N HIS A 23 -5.53 -16.75 0.81
CA HIS A 23 -6.35 -17.39 -0.21
C HIS A 23 -5.51 -17.71 -1.44
N THR A 24 -5.65 -18.91 -1.98
CA THR A 24 -4.99 -19.29 -3.24
C THR A 24 -5.49 -18.41 -4.38
N SER A 25 -4.56 -17.96 -5.22
CA SER A 25 -4.84 -17.30 -6.50
C SER A 25 -5.10 -18.35 -7.59
N PRO A 26 -5.76 -18.00 -8.71
CA PRO A 26 -5.81 -18.87 -9.89
C PRO A 26 -4.42 -19.22 -10.43
N SER A 27 -3.45 -18.34 -10.31
CA SER A 27 -2.06 -18.60 -10.71
C SER A 27 -1.35 -19.46 -9.67
N SER A 28 -0.69 -20.54 -10.14
CA SER A 28 0.02 -21.47 -9.27
C SER A 28 1.16 -20.78 -8.51
N GLY A 29 1.31 -21.10 -7.22
CA GLY A 29 2.34 -20.52 -6.37
C GLY A 29 2.09 -19.08 -5.96
N VAL A 30 0.86 -18.57 -6.13
CA VAL A 30 0.49 -17.22 -5.69
C VAL A 30 -0.68 -17.28 -4.71
N GLU A 31 -0.57 -16.51 -3.62
CA GLU A 31 -1.59 -16.37 -2.60
C GLU A 31 -1.97 -14.90 -2.43
N ARG A 32 -3.22 -14.65 -2.02
CA ARG A 32 -3.72 -13.30 -1.73
C ARG A 32 -4.36 -13.21 -0.36
N LEU A 33 -4.09 -12.11 0.30
CA LEU A 33 -4.82 -11.64 1.47
C LEU A 33 -5.57 -10.38 1.03
N TYR A 34 -6.91 -10.41 1.08
CA TYR A 34 -7.74 -9.30 0.64
C TYR A 34 -7.92 -8.29 1.77
N LEU A 35 -7.69 -7.00 1.47
CA LEU A 35 -7.90 -5.88 2.38
C LEU A 35 -9.24 -5.20 2.10
N GLU A 36 -9.49 -4.93 0.83
CA GLU A 36 -10.77 -4.44 0.34
C GLU A 36 -11.01 -4.92 -1.09
N ARG A 37 -12.28 -5.07 -1.48
CA ARG A 37 -12.65 -5.50 -2.82
C ARG A 37 -14.13 -5.24 -3.09
N ASN A 38 -14.46 -4.68 -4.25
CA ASN A 38 -15.85 -4.68 -4.73
C ASN A 38 -16.23 -6.01 -5.43
N ASN A 39 -17.49 -6.19 -5.75
CA ASN A 39 -18.03 -7.44 -6.31
C ASN A 39 -17.99 -7.54 -7.85
N MET A 40 -17.14 -6.73 -8.52
CA MET A 40 -17.04 -6.68 -9.99
C MET A 40 -16.24 -7.86 -10.61
N GLY A 41 -16.11 -8.98 -9.90
CA GLY A 41 -15.40 -10.14 -10.42
C GLY A 41 -13.93 -9.86 -10.74
N GLU A 42 -13.49 -10.14 -11.96
CA GLU A 42 -12.14 -9.87 -12.44
C GLU A 42 -11.87 -8.37 -12.64
N PHE A 43 -12.91 -7.56 -12.84
CA PHE A 43 -12.82 -6.09 -12.96
C PHE A 43 -12.90 -5.38 -11.61
N ALA A 44 -12.75 -6.10 -10.51
CA ALA A 44 -12.88 -5.50 -9.19
C ALA A 44 -11.77 -4.48 -8.89
N LYS A 45 -12.18 -3.34 -8.32
CA LYS A 45 -11.25 -2.51 -7.55
C LYS A 45 -10.87 -3.27 -6.29
N ALA A 46 -9.59 -3.41 -6.03
CA ALA A 46 -9.11 -4.19 -4.90
C ALA A 46 -7.79 -3.67 -4.34
N SER A 47 -7.64 -3.74 -3.00
CA SER A 47 -6.37 -3.66 -2.30
C SER A 47 -6.08 -5.01 -1.66
N SER A 48 -4.86 -5.51 -1.81
CA SER A 48 -4.48 -6.85 -1.33
C SER A 48 -3.00 -6.91 -0.98
N ILE A 49 -2.63 -7.82 -0.08
CA ILE A 49 -1.27 -8.33 -0.04
C ILE A 49 -1.20 -9.56 -0.95
N VAL A 50 -0.24 -9.60 -1.84
CA VAL A 50 0.00 -10.74 -2.74
C VAL A 50 1.35 -11.33 -2.41
N LYS A 51 1.37 -12.64 -2.24
CA LYS A 51 2.58 -13.42 -1.98
C LYS A 51 2.87 -14.31 -3.17
N PHE A 52 4.05 -14.16 -3.72
CA PHE A 52 4.63 -15.04 -4.71
C PHE A 52 5.54 -16.05 -4.01
N HIS A 53 5.30 -17.33 -4.20
CA HIS A 53 6.28 -18.35 -3.83
C HIS A 53 7.45 -18.37 -4.81
N PRO A 54 8.62 -18.93 -4.44
CA PRO A 54 9.76 -19.01 -5.34
C PRO A 54 9.39 -19.65 -6.68
N GLY A 55 9.79 -19.02 -7.80
CA GLY A 55 9.53 -19.45 -9.17
C GLY A 55 8.11 -19.23 -9.69
N SER A 56 7.22 -18.60 -8.91
CA SER A 56 5.86 -18.33 -9.35
C SER A 56 5.77 -17.11 -10.27
N LYS A 57 4.74 -17.10 -11.12
CA LYS A 57 4.48 -16.04 -12.11
C LYS A 57 3.00 -15.87 -12.39
N PHE A 58 2.64 -14.71 -12.90
CA PHE A 58 1.37 -14.48 -13.60
C PHE A 58 1.58 -14.46 -15.11
N ASP A 59 0.50 -14.72 -15.84
CA ASP A 59 0.47 -14.47 -17.29
C ASP A 59 0.50 -12.97 -17.57
N ASN A 60 0.86 -12.61 -18.81
CA ASN A 60 0.80 -11.23 -19.27
C ASN A 60 -0.61 -10.68 -19.12
N HIS A 61 -0.74 -9.52 -18.49
CA HIS A 61 -2.02 -8.86 -18.29
C HIS A 61 -1.92 -7.35 -18.45
N ILE A 62 -3.03 -6.75 -18.86
CA ILE A 62 -3.16 -5.29 -19.05
C ILE A 62 -3.73 -4.69 -17.76
N HIS A 63 -3.19 -3.54 -17.37
CA HIS A 63 -3.65 -2.79 -16.21
C HIS A 63 -4.84 -1.88 -16.58
N GLU A 64 -6.05 -2.41 -16.47
CA GLU A 64 -7.24 -1.57 -16.59
C GLU A 64 -7.37 -0.64 -15.38
N ASN A 65 -7.45 0.68 -15.61
CA ASN A 65 -7.50 1.71 -14.56
C ASN A 65 -6.32 1.67 -13.56
N GLY A 66 -5.15 1.18 -14.03
CA GLY A 66 -3.89 1.24 -13.30
C GLY A 66 -3.68 0.21 -12.21
N GLU A 67 -2.43 0.03 -11.88
CA GLU A 67 -1.93 -0.81 -10.79
C GLU A 67 -0.88 -0.06 -9.99
N GLU A 68 -0.97 -0.10 -8.67
CA GLU A 68 -0.02 0.48 -7.73
C GLU A 68 0.54 -0.64 -6.85
N ILE A 69 1.86 -0.73 -6.74
CA ILE A 69 2.57 -1.78 -6.00
C ILE A 69 3.54 -1.15 -5.02
N PHE A 70 3.64 -1.73 -3.82
CA PHE A 70 4.75 -1.52 -2.90
C PHE A 70 5.33 -2.88 -2.51
N VAL A 71 6.63 -3.08 -2.76
CA VAL A 71 7.32 -4.35 -2.48
C VAL A 71 7.65 -4.43 -0.98
N LEU A 72 6.97 -5.32 -0.26
CA LEU A 72 7.09 -5.49 1.19
C LEU A 72 8.24 -6.40 1.60
N GLU A 73 8.47 -7.48 0.83
CA GLU A 73 9.50 -8.49 1.11
C GLU A 73 9.97 -9.11 -0.21
N GLY A 74 11.26 -9.51 -0.26
CA GLY A 74 11.84 -10.20 -1.40
C GLY A 74 12.03 -9.31 -2.62
N THR A 75 11.98 -9.93 -3.82
CA THR A 75 12.15 -9.25 -5.10
C THR A 75 10.98 -9.60 -6.02
N PHE A 76 10.21 -8.59 -6.38
CA PHE A 76 9.22 -8.63 -7.45
C PHE A 76 9.92 -8.33 -8.78
N SER A 77 9.58 -9.05 -9.83
CA SER A 77 10.23 -8.90 -11.13
C SER A 77 9.19 -8.91 -12.26
N ASP A 78 9.55 -8.28 -13.38
CA ASP A 78 8.86 -8.40 -14.66
C ASP A 78 9.87 -8.33 -15.81
N GLN A 79 9.40 -8.22 -17.06
CA GLN A 79 10.29 -8.11 -18.23
C GLN A 79 11.09 -6.80 -18.29
N PHE A 80 10.79 -5.82 -17.46
CA PHE A 80 11.46 -4.52 -17.44
C PHE A 80 12.52 -4.41 -16.34
N GLY A 81 12.46 -5.26 -15.30
CA GLY A 81 13.44 -5.24 -14.23
C GLY A 81 13.12 -6.08 -13.00
N ASP A 82 14.02 -5.98 -12.04
CA ASP A 82 13.92 -6.58 -10.71
C ASP A 82 13.71 -5.45 -9.67
N TYR A 83 12.71 -5.59 -8.84
CA TYR A 83 12.26 -4.58 -7.87
C TYR A 83 12.36 -5.17 -6.46
N SER A 84 13.36 -4.73 -5.71
CA SER A 84 13.61 -5.22 -4.35
C SER A 84 12.64 -4.65 -3.31
N LYS A 85 12.63 -5.22 -2.11
CA LYS A 85 11.91 -4.69 -0.95
C LYS A 85 12.09 -3.16 -0.85
N GLY A 86 11.00 -2.44 -0.67
CA GLY A 86 10.97 -1.00 -0.58
C GLY A 86 10.77 -0.29 -1.92
N THR A 87 10.68 -1.01 -3.05
CA THR A 87 10.35 -0.36 -4.32
C THR A 87 8.86 -0.06 -4.41
N TYR A 88 8.54 1.17 -4.80
CA TYR A 88 7.21 1.64 -5.13
C TYR A 88 7.05 1.73 -6.65
N ILE A 89 5.95 1.18 -7.18
CA ILE A 89 5.70 1.09 -8.62
C ILE A 89 4.28 1.56 -8.91
N ARG A 90 4.14 2.34 -9.98
CA ARG A 90 2.85 2.72 -10.57
C ARG A 90 2.84 2.37 -12.05
N ASN A 91 1.88 1.55 -12.42
CA ASN A 91 1.62 1.12 -13.78
C ASN A 91 0.28 1.73 -14.24
N PRO A 92 0.27 2.79 -15.07
CA PRO A 92 -0.96 3.44 -15.50
C PRO A 92 -1.81 2.57 -16.42
N HIS A 93 -3.01 3.07 -16.73
CA HIS A 93 -3.94 2.41 -17.64
C HIS A 93 -3.29 2.03 -18.98
N ASN A 94 -3.61 0.85 -19.49
CA ASN A 94 -3.08 0.24 -20.73
C ASN A 94 -1.60 -0.18 -20.71
N THR A 95 -0.87 -0.05 -19.61
CA THR A 95 0.40 -0.74 -19.47
C THR A 95 0.18 -2.23 -19.23
N ASN A 96 1.20 -3.04 -19.50
CA ASN A 96 1.14 -4.49 -19.27
C ASN A 96 2.49 -5.02 -18.82
N HIS A 97 2.46 -6.12 -18.09
CA HIS A 97 3.67 -6.86 -17.72
C HIS A 97 3.41 -8.36 -17.50
N VAL A 98 4.50 -9.11 -17.34
CA VAL A 98 4.53 -10.51 -16.92
C VAL A 98 5.20 -10.60 -15.56
N PRO A 99 4.47 -10.47 -14.45
CA PRO A 99 5.08 -10.44 -13.13
C PRO A 99 5.49 -11.84 -12.66
N PHE A 100 6.64 -11.90 -12.01
CA PHE A 100 7.18 -13.13 -11.42
C PHE A 100 8.05 -12.82 -10.19
N SER A 101 8.43 -13.87 -9.48
CA SER A 101 9.47 -13.78 -8.45
C SER A 101 10.31 -15.05 -8.43
N LYS A 102 11.63 -14.92 -8.58
CA LYS A 102 12.57 -16.06 -8.56
C LYS A 102 12.69 -16.64 -7.15
N GLU A 103 12.91 -15.78 -6.17
CA GLU A 103 13.14 -16.14 -4.77
C GLU A 103 11.89 -16.03 -3.89
N GLY A 104 10.80 -15.55 -4.46
CA GLY A 104 9.58 -15.21 -3.73
C GLY A 104 9.55 -13.76 -3.27
N CYS A 105 8.34 -13.19 -3.17
CA CYS A 105 8.14 -11.84 -2.66
C CYS A 105 6.74 -11.67 -2.05
N LYS A 106 6.57 -10.57 -1.31
CA LYS A 106 5.26 -10.06 -0.90
C LYS A 106 5.12 -8.61 -1.37
N ILE A 107 3.97 -8.28 -1.93
CA ILE A 107 3.64 -6.95 -2.39
C ILE A 107 2.30 -6.48 -1.82
N LEU A 108 2.20 -5.20 -1.47
CA LEU A 108 0.91 -4.51 -1.33
C LEU A 108 0.54 -4.04 -2.74
N VAL A 109 -0.65 -4.41 -3.21
CA VAL A 109 -1.12 -4.05 -4.56
C VAL A 109 -2.51 -3.43 -4.50
N LYS A 110 -2.69 -2.35 -5.28
CA LYS A 110 -3.97 -1.67 -5.50
C LYS A 110 -4.31 -1.74 -6.98
N LEU A 111 -5.43 -2.37 -7.31
CA LEU A 111 -5.87 -2.61 -8.68
C LEU A 111 -7.04 -1.71 -9.06
N ARG A 112 -6.97 -1.09 -10.25
CA ARG A 112 -8.04 -0.31 -10.88
C ARG A 112 -8.49 0.91 -10.05
N GLN A 113 -7.54 1.56 -9.38
CA GLN A 113 -7.85 2.67 -8.47
C GLN A 113 -7.24 4.01 -8.91
N PHE A 114 -6.64 4.09 -10.11
CA PHE A 114 -6.13 5.36 -10.62
C PHE A 114 -7.27 6.31 -10.97
N LYS A 115 -7.08 7.59 -10.70
CA LYS A 115 -7.97 8.64 -11.18
C LYS A 115 -7.81 8.81 -12.68
N SER A 116 -8.89 9.17 -13.35
CA SER A 116 -8.85 9.47 -14.79
C SER A 116 -7.83 10.57 -15.11
N GLY A 117 -6.96 10.31 -16.09
CA GLY A 117 -5.88 11.21 -16.50
C GLY A 117 -4.57 11.05 -15.73
N ASP A 118 -4.51 10.21 -14.70
CA ASP A 118 -3.25 9.86 -14.03
C ASP A 118 -2.54 8.78 -14.85
N ASN A 119 -1.65 9.21 -15.73
CA ASN A 119 -0.94 8.34 -16.68
C ASN A 119 0.57 8.26 -16.40
N LEU A 120 1.01 8.68 -15.21
CA LEU A 120 2.42 8.67 -14.87
C LEU A 120 2.86 7.28 -14.39
N THR A 121 3.84 6.71 -15.10
CA THR A 121 4.62 5.55 -14.62
C THR A 121 5.62 6.05 -13.57
N VAL A 122 5.67 5.39 -12.43
CA VAL A 122 6.61 5.68 -11.33
C VAL A 122 7.30 4.40 -10.93
N ILE A 123 8.61 4.45 -10.76
CA ILE A 123 9.42 3.39 -10.14
C ILE A 123 10.40 4.08 -9.22
N GLU A 124 10.20 3.91 -7.90
CA GLU A 124 11.01 4.57 -6.87
C GLU A 124 11.56 3.55 -5.87
N ASP A 125 12.88 3.44 -5.79
CA ASP A 125 13.54 2.69 -4.72
C ASP A 125 13.60 3.56 -3.46
N THR A 126 12.74 3.29 -2.50
CA THR A 126 12.66 4.08 -1.26
C THR A 126 13.89 3.93 -0.36
N LEU A 127 14.74 2.92 -0.60
CA LEU A 127 15.99 2.77 0.14
C LEU A 127 17.09 3.71 -0.36
N GLN A 128 16.99 4.19 -1.61
CA GLN A 128 17.96 5.08 -2.25
C GLN A 128 17.48 6.54 -2.34
N ASN A 129 16.21 6.78 -2.10
CA ASN A 129 15.60 8.09 -2.28
C ASN A 129 15.79 9.00 -1.07
N LYS A 130 15.58 10.31 -1.24
CA LYS A 130 15.84 11.33 -0.22
C LYS A 130 14.63 11.54 0.70
N TRP A 131 14.91 11.61 1.98
CA TRP A 131 13.96 12.01 3.00
C TRP A 131 13.94 13.53 3.17
N LEU A 132 12.73 14.08 3.19
CA LEU A 132 12.50 15.48 3.53
C LEU A 132 12.12 15.59 5.01
N GLN A 133 12.46 16.72 5.63
CA GLN A 133 12.00 17.02 6.98
C GLN A 133 10.48 17.17 6.98
N GLY A 134 9.80 16.46 7.89
CA GLY A 134 8.36 16.59 8.10
C GLY A 134 7.99 17.84 8.92
N MET A 135 6.70 17.98 9.20
CA MET A 135 6.14 19.16 9.88
C MET A 135 6.50 19.26 11.37
N VAL A 136 6.94 18.18 11.99
CA VAL A 136 7.37 18.15 13.39
C VAL A 136 8.74 17.48 13.51
N PRO A 137 9.53 17.79 14.56
CA PRO A 137 10.77 17.07 14.85
C PRO A 137 10.51 15.56 14.96
N GLY A 138 11.43 14.74 14.47
CA GLY A 138 11.32 13.29 14.46
C GLY A 138 10.48 12.70 13.31
N LEU A 139 9.84 13.55 12.50
CA LEU A 139 9.08 13.11 11.32
C LEU A 139 9.87 13.38 10.04
N LYS A 140 9.98 12.38 9.17
CA LYS A 140 10.55 12.52 7.83
C LYS A 140 9.58 11.96 6.80
N VAL A 141 9.48 12.63 5.66
CA VAL A 141 8.56 12.28 4.59
C VAL A 141 9.33 12.08 3.29
N MET A 142 8.99 11.05 2.55
CA MET A 142 9.46 10.80 1.20
C MET A 142 8.25 10.75 0.28
N PRO A 143 7.92 11.84 -0.45
CA PRO A 143 6.87 11.84 -1.44
C PRO A 143 7.16 10.82 -2.55
N LEU A 144 6.16 10.01 -2.93
CA LEU A 144 6.28 9.01 -3.99
C LEU A 144 5.49 9.41 -5.22
N HIS A 145 4.26 9.89 -5.03
CA HIS A 145 3.38 10.31 -6.10
C HIS A 145 2.36 11.33 -5.62
N THR A 146 2.01 12.25 -6.52
CA THR A 146 0.94 13.22 -6.30
C THR A 146 0.13 13.40 -7.58
N TYR A 147 -1.17 13.26 -7.49
CA TYR A 147 -2.10 13.60 -8.58
C TYR A 147 -3.39 14.18 -8.03
N GLN A 148 -3.66 15.45 -8.36
CA GLN A 148 -4.79 16.22 -7.82
C GLN A 148 -4.79 16.21 -6.26
N THR A 149 -5.81 15.62 -5.63
CA THR A 149 -5.93 15.50 -4.18
C THR A 149 -5.23 14.26 -3.60
N GLU A 150 -4.80 13.34 -4.46
CA GLU A 150 -4.20 12.07 -4.05
C GLU A 150 -2.70 12.22 -3.84
N HIS A 151 -2.20 11.73 -2.69
CA HIS A 151 -0.78 11.73 -2.35
C HIS A 151 -0.39 10.37 -1.80
N SER A 152 0.70 9.80 -2.31
CA SER A 152 1.35 8.61 -1.76
C SER A 152 2.74 8.98 -1.25
N ALA A 153 3.12 8.50 -0.07
CA ALA A 153 4.39 8.78 0.56
C ALA A 153 4.85 7.65 1.49
N MET A 154 6.17 7.58 1.72
CA MET A 154 6.72 6.95 2.91
C MET A 154 6.86 7.98 4.00
N VAL A 155 6.50 7.62 5.22
CA VAL A 155 6.68 8.47 6.40
C VAL A 155 7.42 7.71 7.49
N LYS A 156 8.55 8.27 7.89
CA LYS A 156 9.38 7.73 8.97
C LYS A 156 9.15 8.55 10.23
N TRP A 157 8.85 7.85 11.31
CA TRP A 157 8.62 8.36 12.64
C TRP A 157 9.78 7.91 13.54
N GLU A 158 10.55 8.83 14.05
CA GLU A 158 11.55 8.52 15.07
C GLU A 158 10.86 8.12 16.39
N PRO A 159 11.56 7.45 17.32
CA PRO A 159 11.02 7.18 18.63
C PRO A 159 10.46 8.43 19.32
N ASN A 160 9.37 8.27 20.06
CA ASN A 160 8.73 9.33 20.88
C ASN A 160 8.33 10.58 20.08
N THR A 161 7.99 10.41 18.80
CA THR A 161 7.49 11.48 17.93
C THR A 161 5.98 11.62 18.08
N GLN A 162 5.49 12.85 18.23
CA GLN A 162 4.05 13.16 18.30
C GLN A 162 3.69 14.16 17.19
N PHE A 163 2.58 13.90 16.53
CA PHE A 163 2.00 14.82 15.54
C PHE A 163 0.71 15.45 16.10
N ASN A 164 0.33 16.59 15.55
CA ASN A 164 -0.91 17.26 15.95
C ASN A 164 -2.16 16.47 15.49
N ALA A 165 -3.25 16.62 16.22
CA ALA A 165 -4.54 16.14 15.76
C ALA A 165 -4.91 16.81 14.44
N HIS A 166 -5.33 16.02 13.46
CA HIS A 166 -5.64 16.50 12.12
C HIS A 166 -6.68 15.62 11.44
N LYS A 167 -7.27 16.15 10.35
CA LYS A 167 -8.30 15.49 9.56
C LYS A 167 -7.79 15.16 8.16
N HIS A 168 -8.29 14.07 7.60
CA HIS A 168 -7.93 13.62 6.25
C HIS A 168 -9.05 13.89 5.24
N TRP A 169 -8.89 14.95 4.44
CA TRP A 169 -9.71 15.17 3.26
C TRP A 169 -9.48 14.07 2.24
N GLY A 170 -10.59 13.41 1.79
CA GLY A 170 -10.50 12.26 0.89
C GLY A 170 -9.91 11.01 1.54
N GLY A 171 -9.94 10.93 2.88
CA GLY A 171 -9.52 9.76 3.65
C GLY A 171 -8.02 9.51 3.64
N GLU A 172 -7.66 8.44 4.34
CA GLU A 172 -6.27 7.99 4.50
C GLU A 172 -6.21 6.46 4.49
N GLU A 173 -5.18 5.93 3.88
CA GLU A 173 -4.79 4.51 3.96
C GLU A 173 -3.35 4.42 4.44
N ILE A 174 -3.09 3.55 5.40
CA ILE A 174 -1.76 3.31 5.98
C ILE A 174 -1.43 1.82 5.91
N TYR A 175 -0.18 1.50 5.56
CA TYR A 175 0.43 0.20 5.84
C TYR A 175 1.67 0.41 6.72
N VAL A 176 1.70 -0.25 7.89
CA VAL A 176 2.84 -0.17 8.81
C VAL A 176 3.92 -1.14 8.35
N VAL A 177 5.00 -0.59 7.79
CA VAL A 177 6.12 -1.34 7.20
C VAL A 177 7.09 -1.83 8.27
N GLU A 178 7.38 -0.97 9.28
CA GLU A 178 8.27 -1.29 10.40
C GLU A 178 7.81 -0.56 11.67
N GLY A 179 8.15 -1.11 12.84
CA GLY A 179 7.85 -0.52 14.14
C GLY A 179 6.39 -0.63 14.54
N ILE A 180 5.93 0.31 15.36
CA ILE A 180 4.55 0.40 15.85
C ILE A 180 4.06 1.84 15.70
N PHE A 181 3.02 2.02 14.92
CA PHE A 181 2.30 3.27 14.76
C PHE A 181 1.16 3.33 15.78
N TYR A 182 0.91 4.48 16.37
CA TYR A 182 -0.13 4.69 17.39
C TYR A 182 -1.02 5.86 17.02
N ASP A 183 -2.27 5.80 17.45
CA ASP A 183 -3.15 6.94 17.60
C ASP A 183 -3.98 6.79 18.90
N GLN A 184 -4.92 7.71 19.18
CA GLN A 184 -5.78 7.65 20.35
C GLN A 184 -6.71 6.42 20.37
N LEU A 185 -6.82 5.68 19.27
CA LEU A 185 -7.71 4.51 19.12
C LEU A 185 -6.95 3.19 19.31
N GLY A 186 -5.61 3.19 19.24
CA GLY A 186 -4.85 1.96 19.44
C GLY A 186 -3.39 1.97 19.02
N ALA A 187 -2.82 0.78 19.01
CA ALA A 187 -1.46 0.48 18.59
C ALA A 187 -1.49 -0.42 17.34
N TYR A 188 -0.72 -0.08 16.34
CA TYR A 188 -0.71 -0.71 15.03
C TYR A 188 0.70 -1.18 14.71
N PRO A 189 1.03 -2.45 15.01
CA PRO A 189 2.36 -2.99 14.74
C PRO A 189 2.58 -3.20 13.24
N LYS A 190 3.85 -3.44 12.87
CA LYS A 190 4.25 -3.89 11.54
C LYS A 190 3.27 -4.92 10.96
N GLY A 191 2.91 -4.74 9.69
CA GLY A 191 1.94 -5.57 8.99
C GLY A 191 0.49 -5.13 9.19
N THR A 192 0.21 -4.07 9.95
CA THR A 192 -1.13 -3.50 10.02
C THR A 192 -1.43 -2.68 8.79
N TRP A 193 -2.54 -2.98 8.12
CA TRP A 193 -3.17 -2.11 7.15
C TRP A 193 -4.39 -1.44 7.78
N MET A 194 -4.57 -0.15 7.53
CA MET A 194 -5.76 0.57 7.96
C MET A 194 -6.26 1.53 6.88
N ARG A 195 -7.57 1.76 6.89
CA ARG A 195 -8.25 2.77 6.09
C ARG A 195 -9.10 3.64 6.99
N ASN A 196 -8.82 4.91 7.00
CA ASN A 196 -9.54 5.94 7.73
C ASN A 196 -10.45 6.72 6.77
N PRO A 197 -11.75 6.89 7.06
CA PRO A 197 -12.70 7.54 6.16
C PRO A 197 -12.42 9.02 5.94
N HIS A 198 -13.07 9.59 4.91
CA HIS A 198 -13.09 11.04 4.68
C HIS A 198 -13.45 11.81 5.94
N LEU A 199 -12.67 12.87 6.24
CA LEU A 199 -12.78 13.72 7.45
C LEU A 199 -12.57 13.01 8.78
N SER A 200 -12.07 11.77 8.78
CA SER A 200 -11.61 11.14 10.01
C SER A 200 -10.51 11.98 10.65
N GLU A 201 -10.54 12.01 11.98
CA GLU A 201 -9.55 12.75 12.78
C GLU A 201 -8.76 11.78 13.64
N HIS A 202 -7.44 11.95 13.66
CA HIS A 202 -6.58 11.25 14.59
C HIS A 202 -5.40 12.12 15.05
N GLN A 203 -4.78 11.70 16.13
CA GLN A 203 -3.53 12.27 16.64
C GLN A 203 -2.48 11.17 16.68
N PRO A 204 -1.68 11.01 15.63
CA PRO A 204 -0.71 9.94 15.55
C PRO A 204 0.57 10.24 16.36
N PHE A 205 1.16 9.17 16.86
CA PHE A 205 2.42 9.23 17.60
C PHE A 205 3.18 7.90 17.52
N THR A 206 4.42 7.91 18.00
CA THR A 206 5.24 6.73 18.23
C THR A 206 5.78 6.71 19.66
N LYS A 207 6.17 5.53 20.10
CA LYS A 207 6.91 5.27 21.35
C LYS A 207 8.34 4.86 21.00
N ASP A 208 8.95 4.05 21.86
CA ASP A 208 10.38 3.71 21.79
C ASP A 208 10.84 3.04 20.49
N GLU A 209 9.95 2.35 19.78
CA GLU A 209 10.29 1.63 18.54
C GLU A 209 10.29 2.53 17.29
N GLY A 210 9.59 3.68 17.34
CA GLY A 210 9.32 4.45 16.13
C GLY A 210 8.43 3.69 15.15
N ALA A 211 8.29 4.22 13.92
CA ALA A 211 7.54 3.55 12.85
C ALA A 211 8.02 3.99 11.46
N LEU A 212 7.85 3.09 10.49
CA LEU A 212 7.91 3.39 9.06
C LEU A 212 6.58 2.99 8.44
N ILE A 213 5.90 3.94 7.79
CA ILE A 213 4.62 3.68 7.16
C ILE A 213 4.63 4.05 5.68
N PHE A 214 3.93 3.27 4.86
CA PHE A 214 3.44 3.71 3.56
C PHE A 214 2.06 4.32 3.78
N VAL A 215 1.85 5.53 3.28
CA VAL A 215 0.59 6.25 3.44
C VAL A 215 0.06 6.76 2.11
N LYS A 216 -1.26 6.68 1.92
CA LYS A 216 -1.99 7.25 0.80
C LYS A 216 -3.15 8.10 1.32
N THR A 217 -3.26 9.35 0.88
CA THR A 217 -4.31 10.27 1.31
C THR A 217 -5.05 10.87 0.12
N GLY A 218 -6.29 11.35 0.34
CA GLY A 218 -7.04 12.11 -0.65
C GLY A 218 -7.61 11.30 -1.82
N HIS A 219 -7.73 9.97 -1.65
CA HIS A 219 -8.12 9.03 -2.72
C HIS A 219 -9.51 8.39 -2.53
N LEU A 220 -10.17 8.62 -1.36
CA LEU A 220 -11.50 8.12 -1.02
C LEU A 220 -12.62 9.11 -1.36
#